data_b668123bcef855323bef4b66471eacf0
#
_entry.id   b668123bcef855323bef4b66471eacf0
#
_cell.length_a   1.000
_cell.length_b   1.000
_cell.length_c   1.000
_cell.angle_alpha   90.00
_cell.angle_beta   90.00
_cell.angle_gamma   90.00
#
_symmetry.space_group_name_H-M   'P 1'
#
loop_
_entity.id
_entity.type
_entity.pdbx_description
1 polymer ?
#
loop_
_entity_poly.entity_id
_entity_poly.type
_entity_poly.pdbx_seq_one_letter_code
_entity_poly.pdbx_strand_id
1 'polypeptide(L)'
;VYNGCAAILNSVGDSKTPLRAVIASSVVNIVFDLFFIIVCKMGVAGAAYATILAQCTSAVICFAKVMKGREEIGLSLMKWKPEAGYIRLVVKTGFPAAFQSCMIALGGMSVQRLVNSFGSSTMAAYVAANRVDSVAIQVIVSIGTALSVFTGQNIAKNQYDRIREALYKTLGVMVGASIFIASMVLIFRVQLMTLFLDANESGEAIGIGCTYLTIIGVAYVIAGVMQSYQNVIRGAGDVNTCMVAGLTELSGRIVFAYLLSGTLGVTGIWIATPLSWSCGCVIPVIRYYSGKWKHKRLA
;
A
#
# COMPACT_ATOMS: atom_id res chain seq x y z
N VAL A 1 -0.93 -18.56 -1.21
CA VAL A 1 0.35 -19.29 -1.40
C VAL A 1 1.43 -18.29 -1.80
N TYR A 2 1.27 -17.55 -2.92
CA TYR A 2 2.29 -16.61 -3.43
C TYR A 2 2.79 -15.63 -2.33
N ASN A 3 1.89 -14.89 -1.66
CA ASN A 3 2.27 -13.90 -0.65
C ASN A 3 3.09 -14.51 0.51
N GLY A 4 2.75 -15.72 0.95
CA GLY A 4 3.50 -16.43 1.98
C GLY A 4 4.89 -16.83 1.54
N CYS A 5 5.03 -17.41 0.35
CA CYS A 5 6.33 -17.78 -0.23
C CYS A 5 7.20 -16.54 -0.50
N ALA A 6 6.60 -15.46 -1.03
CA ALA A 6 7.30 -14.20 -1.27
C ALA A 6 7.79 -13.56 0.04
N ALA A 7 6.99 -13.61 1.11
CA ALA A 7 7.40 -13.12 2.42
C ALA A 7 8.60 -13.92 2.98
N ILE A 8 8.58 -15.26 2.85
CA ILE A 8 9.71 -16.11 3.25
C ILE A 8 10.95 -15.77 2.45
N LEU A 9 10.87 -15.67 1.12
CA LEU A 9 12.02 -15.33 0.27
C LEU A 9 12.57 -13.94 0.60
N ASN A 10 11.72 -12.95 0.79
CA ASN A 10 12.13 -11.61 1.18
C ASN A 10 12.82 -11.59 2.56
N SER A 11 12.36 -12.41 3.52
CA SER A 11 12.94 -12.47 4.86
C SER A 11 14.37 -13.04 4.85
N VAL A 12 14.66 -13.97 3.94
CA VAL A 12 16.02 -14.51 3.75
C VAL A 12 16.88 -13.69 2.79
N GLY A 13 16.35 -12.57 2.26
CA GLY A 13 17.08 -11.63 1.40
C GLY A 13 16.96 -11.90 -0.10
N ASP A 14 16.21 -12.92 -0.54
CA ASP A 14 15.93 -13.17 -1.96
C ASP A 14 14.72 -12.39 -2.44
N SER A 15 14.91 -11.11 -2.73
CA SER A 15 13.86 -10.25 -3.34
C SER A 15 13.77 -10.39 -4.87
N LYS A 16 14.77 -11.03 -5.50
CA LYS A 16 14.80 -11.19 -6.97
C LYS A 16 13.82 -12.23 -7.46
N THR A 17 13.67 -13.33 -6.73
CA THR A 17 12.74 -14.40 -7.13
C THR A 17 11.28 -13.93 -7.09
N PRO A 18 10.75 -13.30 -6.04
CA PRO A 18 9.41 -12.71 -6.05
C PRO A 18 9.20 -11.70 -7.19
N LEU A 19 10.18 -10.84 -7.47
CA LEU A 19 10.11 -9.89 -8.59
C LEU A 19 9.97 -10.61 -9.93
N ARG A 20 10.83 -11.62 -10.21
CA ARG A 20 10.75 -12.40 -11.44
C ARG A 20 9.42 -13.14 -11.58
N ALA A 21 8.89 -13.66 -10.46
CA ALA A 21 7.59 -14.32 -10.44
C ALA A 21 6.45 -13.36 -10.80
N VAL A 22 6.48 -12.12 -10.29
CA VAL A 22 5.49 -11.10 -10.65
C VAL A 22 5.60 -10.70 -12.12
N ILE A 23 6.80 -10.48 -12.63
CA ILE A 23 7.00 -10.14 -14.05
C ILE A 23 6.47 -11.27 -14.95
N ALA A 24 6.84 -12.53 -14.68
CA ALA A 24 6.36 -13.67 -15.42
C ALA A 24 4.82 -13.80 -15.36
N SER A 25 4.23 -13.64 -14.17
CA SER A 25 2.77 -13.70 -14.01
C SER A 25 2.05 -12.56 -14.72
N SER A 26 2.64 -11.35 -14.78
CA SER A 26 2.07 -10.23 -15.52
C SER A 26 2.06 -10.48 -17.02
N VAL A 27 3.13 -11.06 -17.57
CA VAL A 27 3.17 -11.47 -18.98
C VAL A 27 2.11 -12.54 -19.27
N VAL A 28 2.03 -13.56 -18.41
CA VAL A 28 1.00 -14.61 -18.51
C VAL A 28 -0.40 -14.00 -18.46
N ASN A 29 -0.65 -13.08 -17.53
CA ASN A 29 -1.95 -12.42 -17.41
C ASN A 29 -2.32 -11.69 -18.72
N ILE A 30 -1.44 -10.83 -19.23
CA ILE A 30 -1.69 -10.06 -20.46
C ILE A 30 -1.96 -10.99 -21.65
N VAL A 31 -1.13 -12.02 -21.85
CA VAL A 31 -1.27 -12.96 -22.96
C VAL A 31 -2.61 -13.70 -22.87
N PHE A 32 -2.95 -14.23 -21.69
CA PHE A 32 -4.19 -14.99 -21.53
C PHE A 32 -5.43 -14.10 -21.48
N ASP A 33 -5.33 -12.85 -21.00
CA ASP A 33 -6.43 -11.87 -21.10
C ASP A 33 -6.77 -11.63 -22.58
N LEU A 34 -5.77 -11.33 -23.42
CA LEU A 34 -5.99 -11.14 -24.85
C LEU A 34 -6.54 -12.41 -25.52
N PHE A 35 -6.01 -13.58 -25.17
CA PHE A 35 -6.46 -14.85 -25.73
C PHE A 35 -7.91 -15.16 -25.34
N PHE A 36 -8.25 -15.14 -24.05
CA PHE A 36 -9.60 -15.50 -23.61
C PHE A 36 -10.65 -14.46 -23.96
N ILE A 37 -10.31 -13.16 -23.94
CA ILE A 37 -11.27 -12.10 -24.24
C ILE A 37 -11.46 -11.97 -25.75
N ILE A 38 -10.38 -11.92 -26.54
CA ILE A 38 -10.44 -11.62 -27.97
C ILE A 38 -10.71 -12.89 -28.78
N VAL A 39 -9.92 -13.95 -28.54
CA VAL A 39 -10.00 -15.18 -29.36
C VAL A 39 -11.16 -16.07 -28.91
N CYS A 40 -11.24 -16.35 -27.59
CA CYS A 40 -12.29 -17.21 -27.04
C CYS A 40 -13.61 -16.49 -26.78
N LYS A 41 -13.63 -15.13 -26.86
CA LYS A 41 -14.82 -14.27 -26.63
C LYS A 41 -15.51 -14.52 -25.27
N MET A 42 -14.74 -14.90 -24.26
CA MET A 42 -15.27 -15.25 -22.92
C MET A 42 -15.62 -14.01 -22.06
N GLY A 43 -15.33 -12.78 -22.53
CA GLY A 43 -15.63 -11.55 -21.79
C GLY A 43 -15.01 -11.53 -20.37
N VAL A 44 -15.82 -11.17 -19.37
CA VAL A 44 -15.37 -11.05 -17.96
C VAL A 44 -14.87 -12.39 -17.40
N ALA A 45 -15.47 -13.52 -17.79
CA ALA A 45 -15.00 -14.83 -17.33
C ALA A 45 -13.59 -15.14 -17.83
N GLY A 46 -13.25 -14.72 -19.05
CA GLY A 46 -11.92 -14.86 -19.64
C GLY A 46 -10.86 -14.12 -18.81
N ALA A 47 -11.14 -12.86 -18.43
CA ALA A 47 -10.26 -12.08 -17.56
C ALA A 47 -10.06 -12.74 -16.17
N ALA A 48 -11.10 -13.35 -15.61
CA ALA A 48 -10.99 -14.08 -14.35
C ALA A 48 -10.08 -15.30 -14.47
N TYR A 49 -10.21 -16.11 -15.54
CA TYR A 49 -9.34 -17.26 -15.77
C TYR A 49 -7.87 -16.84 -16.00
N ALA A 50 -7.63 -15.78 -16.78
CA ALA A 50 -6.28 -15.27 -17.01
C ALA A 50 -5.63 -14.82 -15.69
N THR A 51 -6.39 -14.12 -14.83
CA THR A 51 -5.91 -13.71 -13.50
C THR A 51 -5.56 -14.91 -12.63
N ILE A 52 -6.39 -15.96 -12.61
CA ILE A 52 -6.10 -17.17 -11.83
C ILE A 52 -4.82 -17.85 -12.33
N LEU A 53 -4.66 -18.01 -13.66
CA LEU A 53 -3.46 -18.59 -14.25
C LEU A 53 -2.20 -17.79 -13.91
N ALA A 54 -2.27 -16.46 -13.98
CA ALA A 54 -1.17 -15.58 -13.60
C ALA A 54 -0.79 -15.75 -12.12
N GLN A 55 -1.78 -15.79 -11.23
CA GLN A 55 -1.52 -16.00 -9.80
C GLN A 55 -0.98 -17.41 -9.51
N CYS A 56 -1.45 -18.44 -10.21
CA CYS A 56 -0.87 -19.77 -10.12
C CYS A 56 0.58 -19.78 -10.57
N THR A 57 0.91 -19.09 -11.66
CA THR A 57 2.28 -19.00 -12.18
C THR A 57 3.22 -18.39 -11.14
N SER A 58 2.87 -17.24 -10.55
CA SER A 58 3.69 -16.61 -9.52
C SER A 58 3.82 -17.48 -8.25
N ALA A 59 2.74 -18.15 -7.87
CA ALA A 59 2.74 -19.06 -6.72
C ALA A 59 3.66 -20.26 -6.94
N VAL A 60 3.62 -20.89 -8.12
CA VAL A 60 4.47 -22.04 -8.49
C VAL A 60 5.94 -21.64 -8.50
N ILE A 61 6.29 -20.50 -9.11
CA ILE A 61 7.69 -20.03 -9.17
C ILE A 61 8.24 -19.81 -7.77
N CYS A 62 7.52 -19.07 -6.90
CA CYS A 62 7.97 -18.79 -5.55
C CYS A 62 7.99 -20.07 -4.69
N PHE A 63 6.98 -20.92 -4.80
CA PHE A 63 6.93 -22.18 -4.05
C PHE A 63 8.07 -23.13 -4.45
N ALA A 64 8.32 -23.30 -5.75
CA ALA A 64 9.42 -24.14 -6.24
C ALA A 64 10.79 -23.64 -5.72
N LYS A 65 10.99 -22.30 -5.66
CA LYS A 65 12.23 -21.74 -5.11
C LYS A 65 12.37 -21.97 -3.61
N VAL A 66 11.29 -21.79 -2.83
CA VAL A 66 11.26 -22.09 -1.40
C VAL A 66 11.55 -23.58 -1.15
N MET A 67 10.97 -24.47 -1.94
CA MET A 67 11.17 -25.92 -1.81
C MET A 67 12.60 -26.34 -2.21
N LYS A 68 13.21 -25.69 -3.20
CA LYS A 68 14.59 -25.96 -3.60
C LYS A 68 15.60 -25.49 -2.54
N GLY A 69 15.34 -24.38 -1.88
CA GLY A 69 16.17 -23.84 -0.79
C GLY A 69 15.76 -24.31 0.62
N ARG A 70 14.90 -25.33 0.71
CA ARG A 70 14.29 -25.76 1.99
C ARG A 70 15.31 -26.12 3.09
N GLU A 71 16.45 -26.70 2.71
CA GLU A 71 17.50 -27.11 3.65
C GLU A 71 18.24 -25.89 4.21
N GLU A 72 18.53 -24.89 3.37
CA GLU A 72 19.15 -23.62 3.76
C GLU A 72 18.24 -22.77 4.64
N ILE A 73 16.92 -22.87 4.43
CA ILE A 73 15.87 -22.13 5.17
C ILE A 73 15.45 -22.90 6.42
N GLY A 74 15.89 -24.16 6.59
CA GLY A 74 15.52 -25.03 7.71
C GLY A 74 14.07 -25.55 7.64
N LEU A 75 13.45 -25.55 6.45
CA LEU A 75 12.09 -26.02 6.23
C LEU A 75 12.05 -27.55 6.12
N SER A 76 11.49 -28.22 7.11
CA SER A 76 11.20 -29.67 7.08
C SER A 76 9.70 -29.89 7.00
N LEU A 77 9.19 -30.27 5.83
CA LEU A 77 7.77 -30.57 5.66
C LEU A 77 7.30 -31.82 6.43
N MET A 78 8.21 -32.75 6.69
CA MET A 78 7.88 -34.01 7.40
C MET A 78 7.91 -33.87 8.93
N LYS A 79 8.52 -32.83 9.48
CA LYS A 79 8.62 -32.56 10.92
C LYS A 79 7.81 -31.33 11.34
N TRP A 80 6.82 -30.94 10.53
CA TRP A 80 6.00 -29.78 10.81
C TRP A 80 5.11 -30.03 12.03
N LYS A 81 5.58 -29.61 13.19
CA LYS A 81 4.74 -29.50 14.39
C LYS A 81 4.45 -28.03 14.61
N PRO A 82 3.20 -27.61 14.55
CA PRO A 82 2.83 -26.23 14.84
C PRO A 82 3.10 -25.95 16.32
N GLU A 83 4.16 -25.18 16.61
CA GLU A 83 4.43 -24.73 17.97
C GLU A 83 3.49 -23.57 18.31
N ALA A 84 2.77 -23.71 19.44
CA ALA A 84 1.79 -22.72 19.90
C ALA A 84 2.41 -21.30 20.05
N GLY A 85 3.71 -21.22 20.38
CA GLY A 85 4.45 -19.96 20.47
C GLY A 85 4.49 -19.19 19.14
N TYR A 86 4.85 -19.85 18.05
CA TYR A 86 4.88 -19.22 16.73
C TYR A 86 3.49 -18.87 16.21
N ILE A 87 2.49 -19.72 16.44
CA ILE A 87 1.10 -19.40 16.07
C ILE A 87 0.64 -18.16 16.83
N ARG A 88 0.89 -18.10 18.14
CA ARG A 88 0.55 -16.92 18.96
C ARG A 88 1.25 -15.66 18.46
N LEU A 89 2.51 -15.77 18.07
CA LEU A 89 3.27 -14.64 17.51
C LEU A 89 2.66 -14.14 16.20
N VAL A 90 2.35 -15.05 15.26
CA VAL A 90 1.72 -14.72 13.98
C VAL A 90 0.36 -14.06 14.20
N VAL A 91 -0.47 -14.58 15.09
CA VAL A 91 -1.77 -13.98 15.41
C VAL A 91 -1.59 -12.61 16.08
N LYS A 92 -0.68 -12.49 17.04
CA LYS A 92 -0.40 -11.24 17.78
C LYS A 92 0.09 -10.12 16.87
N THR A 93 0.82 -10.45 15.80
CA THR A 93 1.33 -9.48 14.83
C THR A 93 0.41 -9.30 13.62
N GLY A 94 -0.19 -10.38 13.15
CA GLY A 94 -1.05 -10.40 11.97
C GLY A 94 -2.42 -9.75 12.22
N PHE A 95 -3.03 -9.99 13.37
CA PHE A 95 -4.35 -9.42 13.70
C PHE A 95 -4.35 -7.87 13.69
N PRO A 96 -3.41 -7.16 14.38
CA PRO A 96 -3.35 -5.70 14.31
C PRO A 96 -3.08 -5.18 12.88
N ALA A 97 -2.26 -5.87 12.09
CA ALA A 97 -1.98 -5.50 10.71
C ALA A 97 -3.22 -5.65 9.81
N ALA A 98 -3.95 -6.76 9.95
CA ALA A 98 -5.21 -7.00 9.24
C ALA A 98 -6.26 -5.97 9.64
N PHE A 99 -6.40 -5.70 10.95
CA PHE A 99 -7.31 -4.68 11.47
C PHE A 99 -7.01 -3.30 10.91
N GLN A 100 -5.72 -2.90 10.86
CA GLN A 100 -5.31 -1.64 10.22
C GLN A 100 -5.75 -1.58 8.75
N SER A 101 -5.56 -2.66 7.98
CA SER A 101 -5.97 -2.72 6.57
C SER A 101 -7.49 -2.59 6.40
N CYS A 102 -8.27 -3.23 7.27
CA CYS A 102 -9.72 -3.07 7.30
C CYS A 102 -10.15 -1.63 7.60
N MET A 103 -9.47 -0.96 8.55
CA MET A 103 -9.77 0.43 8.89
C MET A 103 -9.50 1.37 7.72
N ILE A 104 -8.39 1.18 7.00
CA ILE A 104 -8.09 1.98 5.79
C ILE A 104 -9.19 1.79 4.73
N ALA A 105 -9.63 0.54 4.49
CA ALA A 105 -10.70 0.24 3.55
C ALA A 105 -12.04 0.88 3.95
N LEU A 106 -12.42 0.81 5.23
CA LEU A 106 -13.61 1.45 5.76
C LEU A 106 -13.56 2.98 5.63
N GLY A 107 -12.38 3.58 5.84
CA GLY A 107 -12.17 5.01 5.60
C GLY A 107 -12.44 5.41 4.15
N GLY A 108 -11.94 4.63 3.20
CA GLY A 108 -12.22 4.81 1.78
C GLY A 108 -13.71 4.73 1.45
N MET A 109 -14.41 3.71 1.96
CA MET A 109 -15.87 3.54 1.77
C MET A 109 -16.67 4.70 2.36
N SER A 110 -16.28 5.21 3.53
CA SER A 110 -16.96 6.34 4.18
C SER A 110 -16.83 7.62 3.37
N VAL A 111 -15.64 7.88 2.83
CA VAL A 111 -15.40 9.02 1.93
C VAL A 111 -16.21 8.86 0.63
N GLN A 112 -16.21 7.66 0.05
CA GLN A 112 -16.95 7.38 -1.17
C GLN A 112 -18.45 7.61 -1.00
N ARG A 113 -19.03 7.21 0.15
CA ARG A 113 -20.45 7.49 0.47
C ARG A 113 -20.73 8.99 0.52
N LEU A 114 -19.83 9.76 1.12
CA LEU A 114 -19.98 11.22 1.19
C LEU A 114 -19.85 11.87 -0.19
N VAL A 115 -18.90 11.42 -1.01
CA VAL A 115 -18.72 11.88 -2.40
C VAL A 115 -19.97 11.62 -3.25
N ASN A 116 -20.61 10.45 -3.07
CA ASN A 116 -21.86 10.12 -3.77
C ASN A 116 -22.98 11.12 -3.51
N SER A 117 -23.02 11.78 -2.33
CA SER A 117 -24.04 12.77 -2.02
C SER A 117 -23.88 14.08 -2.80
N PHE A 118 -22.73 14.31 -3.46
CA PHE A 118 -22.46 15.51 -4.27
C PHE A 118 -22.76 15.34 -5.76
N GLY A 119 -23.35 14.20 -6.16
CA GLY A 119 -23.79 13.97 -7.53
C GLY A 119 -22.87 13.09 -8.38
N SER A 120 -23.38 12.73 -9.56
CA SER A 120 -22.71 11.78 -10.47
C SER A 120 -21.40 12.30 -11.04
N SER A 121 -21.33 13.56 -11.43
CA SER A 121 -20.10 14.19 -11.96
C SER A 121 -18.95 14.16 -10.95
N THR A 122 -19.27 14.43 -9.67
CA THR A 122 -18.28 14.36 -8.58
C THR A 122 -17.82 12.92 -8.35
N MET A 123 -18.73 11.97 -8.43
CA MET A 123 -18.40 10.56 -8.27
C MET A 123 -17.52 10.03 -9.40
N ALA A 124 -17.85 10.37 -10.66
CA ALA A 124 -17.03 10.01 -11.82
C ALA A 124 -15.62 10.60 -11.70
N ALA A 125 -15.53 11.89 -11.36
CA ALA A 125 -14.25 12.57 -11.12
C ALA A 125 -13.43 11.89 -10.01
N TYR A 126 -14.05 11.54 -8.90
CA TYR A 126 -13.40 10.87 -7.78
C TYR A 126 -12.88 9.49 -8.16
N VAL A 127 -13.68 8.67 -8.86
CA VAL A 127 -13.26 7.33 -9.30
C VAL A 127 -12.07 7.41 -10.26
N ALA A 128 -12.12 8.32 -11.24
CA ALA A 128 -11.03 8.53 -12.18
C ALA A 128 -9.75 9.00 -11.47
N ALA A 129 -9.86 10.00 -10.60
CA ALA A 129 -8.72 10.53 -9.86
C ALA A 129 -8.12 9.51 -8.88
N ASN A 130 -8.93 8.66 -8.21
CA ASN A 130 -8.45 7.58 -7.37
C ASN A 130 -7.65 6.52 -8.12
N ARG A 131 -7.93 6.27 -9.39
CA ARG A 131 -7.11 5.35 -10.21
C ARG A 131 -5.70 5.91 -10.39
N VAL A 132 -5.56 7.20 -10.65
CA VAL A 132 -4.27 7.88 -10.74
C VAL A 132 -3.55 7.86 -9.38
N ASP A 133 -4.25 8.23 -8.32
CA ASP A 133 -3.74 8.25 -6.94
C ASP A 133 -3.24 6.89 -6.49
N SER A 134 -3.97 5.81 -6.79
CA SER A 134 -3.58 4.44 -6.41
C SER A 134 -2.24 4.02 -6.99
N VAL A 135 -1.92 4.42 -8.22
CA VAL A 135 -0.62 4.16 -8.85
C VAL A 135 0.49 4.93 -8.13
N ALA A 136 0.24 6.21 -7.82
CA ALA A 136 1.19 7.07 -7.12
C ALA A 136 1.49 6.54 -5.70
N ILE A 137 0.47 6.23 -4.93
CA ILE A 137 0.59 5.69 -3.58
C ILE A 137 1.28 4.32 -3.57
N GLN A 138 1.06 3.48 -4.58
CA GLN A 138 1.70 2.16 -4.66
C GLN A 138 3.23 2.25 -4.73
N VAL A 139 3.79 3.27 -5.37
CA VAL A 139 5.24 3.51 -5.38
C VAL A 139 5.74 3.83 -3.97
N ILE A 140 5.05 4.74 -3.26
CA ILE A 140 5.38 5.12 -1.88
C ILE A 140 5.31 3.91 -0.95
N VAL A 141 4.25 3.11 -1.04
CA VAL A 141 4.05 1.88 -0.24
C VAL A 141 5.16 0.87 -0.51
N SER A 142 5.58 0.70 -1.77
CA SER A 142 6.63 -0.26 -2.15
C SER A 142 7.99 0.10 -1.54
N ILE A 143 8.38 1.37 -1.60
CA ILE A 143 9.61 1.87 -0.96
C ILE A 143 9.54 1.67 0.56
N GLY A 144 8.39 1.99 1.18
CA GLY A 144 8.16 1.77 2.61
C GLY A 144 8.29 0.30 3.01
N THR A 145 7.72 -0.62 2.21
CA THR A 145 7.80 -2.06 2.47
C THR A 145 9.25 -2.56 2.45
N ALA A 146 10.07 -2.08 1.52
CA ALA A 146 11.50 -2.41 1.49
C ALA A 146 12.21 -1.98 2.78
N LEU A 147 11.91 -0.78 3.28
CA LEU A 147 12.43 -0.29 4.56
C LEU A 147 11.98 -1.16 5.75
N SER A 148 10.74 -1.66 5.73
CA SER A 148 10.22 -2.56 6.78
C SER A 148 11.00 -3.87 6.82
N VAL A 149 11.24 -4.49 5.66
CA VAL A 149 12.04 -5.73 5.56
C VAL A 149 13.47 -5.49 6.03
N PHE A 150 14.11 -4.40 5.58
CA PHE A 150 15.45 -4.03 6.01
C PHE A 150 15.53 -3.81 7.53
N THR A 151 14.53 -3.16 8.10
CA THR A 151 14.44 -2.92 9.54
C THR A 151 14.33 -4.25 10.31
N GLY A 152 13.47 -5.17 9.86
CA GLY A 152 13.32 -6.49 10.48
C GLY A 152 14.62 -7.29 10.49
N GLN A 153 15.40 -7.27 9.41
CA GLN A 153 16.68 -7.96 9.33
C GLN A 153 17.76 -7.36 10.25
N ASN A 154 17.77 -6.04 10.40
CA ASN A 154 18.80 -5.34 11.20
C ASN A 154 18.45 -5.29 12.70
N ILE A 155 17.17 -5.27 13.06
CA ILE A 155 16.76 -5.27 14.46
C ILE A 155 17.11 -6.60 15.15
N ALA A 156 17.02 -7.72 14.42
CA ALA A 156 17.42 -9.04 14.91
C ALA A 156 18.92 -9.09 15.30
N LYS A 157 19.73 -8.22 14.67
CA LYS A 157 21.16 -8.09 14.91
C LYS A 157 21.54 -6.92 15.82
N ASN A 158 20.54 -6.22 16.42
CA ASN A 158 20.69 -5.00 17.22
C ASN A 158 21.44 -3.85 16.49
N GLN A 159 21.38 -3.80 15.16
CA GLN A 159 22.07 -2.78 14.35
C GLN A 159 21.21 -1.52 14.18
N TYR A 160 20.93 -0.82 15.26
CA TYR A 160 20.05 0.35 15.30
C TYR A 160 20.57 1.54 14.49
N ASP A 161 21.89 1.74 14.42
CA ASP A 161 22.48 2.82 13.64
C ASP A 161 22.25 2.63 12.15
N ARG A 162 22.32 1.40 11.66
CA ARG A 162 21.99 1.07 10.27
C ARG A 162 20.51 1.32 9.95
N ILE A 163 19.62 1.01 10.89
CA ILE A 163 18.18 1.31 10.73
C ILE A 163 17.95 2.82 10.66
N ARG A 164 18.64 3.58 11.51
CA ARG A 164 18.56 5.05 11.49
C ARG A 164 19.07 5.63 10.19
N GLU A 165 20.22 5.19 9.73
CA GLU A 165 20.79 5.61 8.44
C GLU A 165 19.89 5.27 7.27
N ALA A 166 19.35 4.04 7.25
CA ALA A 166 18.39 3.60 6.23
C ALA A 166 17.10 4.46 6.25
N LEU A 167 16.57 4.80 7.42
CA LEU A 167 15.41 5.69 7.51
C LEU A 167 15.68 7.04 6.87
N TYR A 168 16.81 7.71 7.22
CA TYR A 168 17.08 9.04 6.66
C TYR A 168 17.34 8.99 5.14
N LYS A 169 18.06 7.97 4.66
CA LYS A 169 18.23 7.75 3.21
C LYS A 169 16.88 7.50 2.51
N THR A 170 16.03 6.66 3.11
CA THR A 170 14.71 6.38 2.58
C THR A 170 13.82 7.63 2.61
N LEU A 171 13.87 8.46 3.65
CA LEU A 171 13.16 9.74 3.68
C LEU A 171 13.58 10.64 2.52
N GLY A 172 14.87 10.74 2.22
CA GLY A 172 15.35 11.50 1.06
C GLY A 172 14.80 10.95 -0.27
N VAL A 173 14.84 9.62 -0.44
CA VAL A 173 14.28 8.95 -1.63
C VAL A 173 12.77 9.15 -1.71
N MET A 174 12.06 9.03 -0.57
CA MET A 174 10.60 9.23 -0.50
C MET A 174 10.20 10.64 -0.88
N VAL A 175 10.88 11.65 -0.33
CA VAL A 175 10.62 13.06 -0.66
C VAL A 175 10.90 13.31 -2.14
N GLY A 176 12.04 12.85 -2.66
CA GLY A 176 12.37 12.98 -4.08
C GLY A 176 11.34 12.29 -4.99
N ALA A 177 10.97 11.05 -4.67
CA ALA A 177 9.95 10.31 -5.42
C ALA A 177 8.57 11.00 -5.33
N SER A 178 8.18 11.47 -4.14
CA SER A 178 6.91 12.18 -3.95
C SER A 178 6.85 13.48 -4.74
N ILE A 179 7.93 14.26 -4.76
CA ILE A 179 8.01 15.50 -5.56
C ILE A 179 7.96 15.17 -7.05
N PHE A 180 8.68 14.15 -7.51
CA PHE A 180 8.65 13.72 -8.89
C PHE A 180 7.26 13.29 -9.34
N ILE A 181 6.60 12.42 -8.55
CA ILE A 181 5.23 11.94 -8.82
C ILE A 181 4.24 13.11 -8.78
N ALA A 182 4.33 13.97 -7.77
CA ALA A 182 3.50 15.17 -7.66
C ALA A 182 3.65 16.06 -8.89
N SER A 183 4.88 16.32 -9.34
CA SER A 183 5.14 17.12 -10.53
C SER A 183 4.53 16.48 -11.77
N MET A 184 4.70 15.16 -11.97
CA MET A 184 4.07 14.44 -13.08
C MET A 184 2.54 14.54 -13.04
N VAL A 185 1.95 14.29 -11.87
CA VAL A 185 0.50 14.36 -11.70
C VAL A 185 -0.02 15.79 -11.95
N LEU A 186 0.67 16.82 -11.43
CA LEU A 186 0.25 18.21 -11.59
C LEU A 186 0.38 18.72 -13.03
N ILE A 187 1.46 18.35 -13.73
CA ILE A 187 1.68 18.75 -15.13
C ILE A 187 0.64 18.07 -16.04
N PHE A 188 0.41 16.78 -15.84
CA PHE A 188 -0.44 15.98 -16.72
C PHE A 188 -1.86 15.75 -16.16
N ARG A 189 -2.30 16.48 -15.13
CA ARG A 189 -3.59 16.25 -14.44
C ARG A 189 -4.79 16.21 -15.38
N VAL A 190 -4.84 17.09 -16.39
CA VAL A 190 -5.95 17.13 -17.35
C VAL A 190 -5.91 15.90 -18.25
N GLN A 191 -4.74 15.56 -18.79
CA GLN A 191 -4.55 14.39 -19.65
C GLN A 191 -4.84 13.09 -18.88
N LEU A 192 -4.40 13.02 -17.62
CA LEU A 192 -4.68 11.86 -16.75
C LEU A 192 -6.16 11.72 -16.47
N MET A 193 -6.89 12.81 -16.26
CA MET A 193 -8.34 12.76 -16.05
C MET A 193 -9.08 12.36 -17.31
N THR A 194 -8.72 12.90 -18.47
CA THR A 194 -9.35 12.56 -19.76
C THR A 194 -9.07 11.12 -20.20
N LEU A 195 -8.04 10.46 -19.68
CA LEU A 195 -7.76 9.05 -19.95
C LEU A 195 -8.79 8.11 -19.29
N PHE A 196 -9.39 8.53 -18.16
CA PHE A 196 -10.31 7.72 -17.36
C PHE A 196 -11.76 8.21 -17.37
N LEU A 197 -12.02 9.39 -17.92
CA LEU A 197 -13.35 9.93 -18.10
C LEU A 197 -13.75 9.83 -19.57
N ASP A 198 -14.98 9.41 -19.84
CA ASP A 198 -15.51 9.34 -21.19
C ASP A 198 -15.61 10.75 -21.81
N ALA A 199 -15.43 10.84 -23.14
CA ALA A 199 -15.45 12.10 -23.87
C ALA A 199 -16.77 12.90 -23.75
N ASN A 200 -17.85 12.23 -23.30
CA ASN A 200 -19.18 12.82 -23.07
C ASN A 200 -19.36 13.33 -21.63
N GLU A 201 -18.38 13.09 -20.75
CA GLU A 201 -18.46 13.62 -19.39
C GLU A 201 -18.13 15.11 -19.38
N SER A 202 -18.90 15.85 -18.59
CA SER A 202 -18.82 17.32 -18.54
C SER A 202 -17.44 17.79 -18.13
N GLY A 203 -16.99 18.92 -18.68
CA GLY A 203 -15.75 19.60 -18.26
C GLY A 203 -15.71 19.89 -16.75
N GLU A 204 -16.85 19.91 -16.09
CA GLU A 204 -17.01 20.00 -14.65
C GLU A 204 -16.34 18.83 -13.91
N ALA A 205 -16.56 17.57 -14.35
CA ALA A 205 -15.94 16.40 -13.74
C ALA A 205 -14.41 16.43 -13.85
N ILE A 206 -13.89 16.88 -15.00
CA ILE A 206 -12.45 17.06 -15.19
C ILE A 206 -11.90 18.10 -14.21
N GLY A 207 -12.60 19.24 -14.05
CA GLY A 207 -12.21 20.31 -13.12
C GLY A 207 -12.17 19.84 -11.66
N ILE A 208 -13.18 19.10 -11.24
CA ILE A 208 -13.26 18.49 -9.89
C ILE A 208 -12.09 17.51 -9.67
N GLY A 209 -11.84 16.62 -10.63
CA GLY A 209 -10.74 15.65 -10.55
C GLY A 209 -9.36 16.30 -10.56
N CYS A 210 -9.16 17.36 -11.37
CA CYS A 210 -7.92 18.13 -11.35
C CYS A 210 -7.68 18.80 -10.00
N THR A 211 -8.74 19.28 -9.33
CA THR A 211 -8.66 19.86 -7.99
C THR A 211 -8.24 18.79 -6.97
N TYR A 212 -8.84 17.60 -7.03
CA TYR A 212 -8.43 16.47 -6.22
C TYR A 212 -6.95 16.14 -6.40
N LEU A 213 -6.50 15.91 -7.63
CA LEU A 213 -5.12 15.56 -7.94
C LEU A 213 -4.13 16.65 -7.50
N THR A 214 -4.53 17.92 -7.53
CA THR A 214 -3.69 19.03 -7.04
C THR A 214 -3.50 18.96 -5.53
N ILE A 215 -4.56 18.77 -4.77
CA ILE A 215 -4.52 18.71 -3.30
C ILE A 215 -3.75 17.48 -2.83
N ILE A 216 -4.04 16.32 -3.40
CA ILE A 216 -3.39 15.06 -3.01
C ILE A 216 -1.94 15.01 -3.49
N GLY A 217 -1.65 15.53 -4.69
CA GLY A 217 -0.29 15.57 -5.24
C GLY A 217 0.69 16.29 -4.31
N VAL A 218 0.31 17.46 -3.82
CA VAL A 218 1.14 18.20 -2.83
C VAL A 218 1.30 17.41 -1.53
N ALA A 219 0.31 16.63 -1.15
CA ALA A 219 0.31 15.85 0.08
C ALA A 219 1.10 14.53 0.01
N TYR A 220 1.55 14.08 -1.15
CA TYR A 220 2.35 12.84 -1.25
C TYR A 220 3.62 12.87 -0.40
N VAL A 221 4.21 14.04 -0.17
CA VAL A 221 5.36 14.18 0.73
C VAL A 221 4.99 13.75 2.15
N ILE A 222 3.82 14.17 2.64
CA ILE A 222 3.31 13.80 3.97
C ILE A 222 3.10 12.28 4.03
N ALA A 223 2.49 11.70 2.99
CA ALA A 223 2.30 10.25 2.89
C ALA A 223 3.64 9.50 2.91
N GLY A 224 4.65 9.98 2.17
CA GLY A 224 5.99 9.42 2.14
C GLY A 224 6.68 9.42 3.50
N VAL A 225 6.61 10.54 4.22
CA VAL A 225 7.15 10.66 5.59
C VAL A 225 6.42 9.71 6.54
N MET A 226 5.09 9.71 6.52
CA MET A 226 4.27 8.81 7.34
C MET A 226 4.62 7.34 7.09
N GLN A 227 4.69 6.93 5.83
CA GLN A 227 5.03 5.56 5.44
C GLN A 227 6.44 5.17 5.87
N SER A 228 7.42 6.07 5.79
CA SER A 228 8.79 5.78 6.22
C SER A 228 8.86 5.43 7.70
N TYR A 229 8.33 6.28 8.58
CA TYR A 229 8.31 6.01 10.02
C TYR A 229 7.45 4.79 10.38
N GLN A 230 6.26 4.67 9.78
CA GLN A 230 5.35 3.56 10.04
C GLN A 230 5.97 2.21 9.68
N ASN A 231 6.72 2.13 8.56
CA ASN A 231 7.36 0.90 8.13
C ASN A 231 8.58 0.54 8.97
N VAL A 232 9.34 1.48 9.52
CA VAL A 232 10.36 1.18 10.54
C VAL A 232 9.72 0.58 11.80
N ILE A 233 8.66 1.18 12.31
CA ILE A 233 7.95 0.69 13.49
C ILE A 233 7.35 -0.71 13.24
N ARG A 234 6.79 -0.93 12.04
CA ARG A 234 6.26 -2.23 11.60
C ARG A 234 7.34 -3.28 11.48
N GLY A 235 8.47 -2.96 10.85
CA GLY A 235 9.62 -3.84 10.70
C GLY A 235 10.27 -4.20 12.04
N ALA A 236 10.16 -3.33 13.03
CA ALA A 236 10.56 -3.60 14.41
C ALA A 236 9.58 -4.49 15.19
N GLY A 237 8.44 -4.88 14.59
CA GLY A 237 7.43 -5.71 15.23
C GLY A 237 6.44 -4.96 16.12
N ASP A 238 6.50 -3.61 16.16
CA ASP A 238 5.54 -2.80 16.93
C ASP A 238 4.27 -2.50 16.12
N VAL A 239 3.57 -3.56 15.71
CA VAL A 239 2.39 -3.50 14.84
C VAL A 239 1.21 -2.81 15.54
N ASN A 240 1.13 -2.89 16.87
CA ASN A 240 0.08 -2.21 17.64
C ASN A 240 0.13 -0.69 17.45
N THR A 241 1.33 -0.10 17.44
CA THR A 241 1.49 1.33 17.16
C THR A 241 1.02 1.68 15.73
N CYS A 242 1.29 0.80 14.75
CA CYS A 242 0.80 0.98 13.39
C CYS A 242 -0.73 0.88 13.32
N MET A 243 -1.36 -0.01 14.10
CA MET A 243 -2.80 -0.11 14.21
C MET A 243 -3.43 1.16 14.78
N VAL A 244 -2.86 1.72 15.86
CA VAL A 244 -3.33 2.97 16.46
C VAL A 244 -3.18 4.14 15.47
N ALA A 245 -2.07 4.21 14.73
CA ALA A 245 -1.87 5.20 13.68
C ALA A 245 -2.95 5.09 12.57
N GLY A 246 -3.27 3.87 12.14
CA GLY A 246 -4.34 3.62 11.17
C GLY A 246 -5.73 4.01 11.68
N LEU A 247 -6.03 3.75 12.97
CA LEU A 247 -7.27 4.22 13.60
C LEU A 247 -7.35 5.74 13.64
N THR A 248 -6.26 6.42 13.98
CA THR A 248 -6.20 7.89 14.00
C THR A 248 -6.37 8.46 12.59
N GLU A 249 -5.76 7.83 11.57
CA GLU A 249 -5.95 8.21 10.18
C GLU A 249 -7.40 8.05 9.74
N LEU A 250 -8.05 6.91 10.03
CA LEU A 250 -9.46 6.65 9.72
C LEU A 250 -10.36 7.68 10.38
N SER A 251 -10.21 7.86 11.70
CA SER A 251 -11.04 8.78 12.47
C SER A 251 -10.86 10.22 11.97
N GLY A 252 -9.63 10.63 11.72
CA GLY A 252 -9.32 11.94 11.15
C GLY A 252 -9.95 12.11 9.76
N ARG A 253 -9.84 11.12 8.89
CA ARG A 253 -10.42 11.16 7.54
C ARG A 253 -11.93 11.34 7.57
N ILE A 254 -12.63 10.58 8.40
CA ILE A 254 -14.09 10.69 8.55
C ILE A 254 -14.46 12.06 9.14
N VAL A 255 -13.87 12.42 10.29
CA VAL A 255 -14.21 13.67 10.98
C VAL A 255 -13.95 14.89 10.09
N PHE A 256 -12.76 15.00 9.51
CA PHE A 256 -12.43 16.13 8.63
C PHE A 256 -13.27 16.15 7.36
N ALA A 257 -13.56 14.99 6.74
CA ALA A 257 -14.41 14.96 5.56
C ALA A 257 -15.82 15.48 5.83
N TYR A 258 -16.45 15.06 6.93
CA TYR A 258 -17.78 15.53 7.29
C TYR A 258 -17.79 17.00 7.75
N LEU A 259 -16.80 17.43 8.55
CA LEU A 259 -16.73 18.82 9.01
C LEU A 259 -16.46 19.79 7.86
N LEU A 260 -15.47 19.49 7.02
CA LEU A 260 -15.05 20.39 5.95
C LEU A 260 -15.99 20.36 4.74
N SER A 261 -16.71 19.26 4.52
CA SER A 261 -17.69 19.20 3.44
C SER A 261 -18.86 20.18 3.64
N GLY A 262 -19.23 20.47 4.89
CA GLY A 262 -20.27 21.43 5.20
C GLY A 262 -19.89 22.88 4.88
N THR A 263 -18.60 23.23 4.90
CA THR A 263 -18.11 24.60 4.66
C THR A 263 -17.46 24.79 3.29
N LEU A 264 -16.72 23.80 2.81
CA LEU A 264 -15.92 23.84 1.57
C LEU A 264 -16.48 22.94 0.46
N GLY A 265 -17.63 22.30 0.70
CA GLY A 265 -18.21 21.36 -0.25
C GLY A 265 -17.27 20.18 -0.56
N VAL A 266 -17.20 19.80 -1.83
CA VAL A 266 -16.37 18.68 -2.32
C VAL A 266 -14.87 18.88 -2.02
N THR A 267 -14.37 20.10 -2.11
CA THR A 267 -12.96 20.42 -1.82
C THR A 267 -12.58 20.10 -0.38
N GLY A 268 -13.52 20.26 0.56
CA GLY A 268 -13.34 19.88 1.96
C GLY A 268 -13.07 18.39 2.14
N ILE A 269 -13.72 17.54 1.33
CA ILE A 269 -13.48 16.08 1.34
C ILE A 269 -12.05 15.78 0.87
N TRP A 270 -11.57 16.48 -0.16
CA TRP A 270 -10.21 16.30 -0.67
C TRP A 270 -9.14 16.69 0.34
N ILE A 271 -9.33 17.79 1.05
CA ILE A 271 -8.42 18.28 2.10
C ILE A 271 -8.41 17.35 3.32
N ALA A 272 -9.48 16.62 3.59
CA ALA A 272 -9.56 15.69 4.71
C ALA A 272 -8.50 14.58 4.65
N THR A 273 -8.12 14.13 3.44
CA THR A 273 -7.10 13.07 3.25
C THR A 273 -5.70 13.52 3.69
N PRO A 274 -5.13 14.64 3.22
CA PRO A 274 -3.86 15.18 3.73
C PRO A 274 -3.85 15.42 5.24
N LEU A 275 -4.94 15.96 5.79
CA LEU A 275 -5.07 16.18 7.22
C LEU A 275 -5.04 14.86 8.00
N SER A 276 -5.74 13.83 7.50
CA SER A 276 -5.74 12.51 8.13
C SER A 276 -4.35 11.86 8.10
N TRP A 277 -3.61 12.00 7.00
CA TRP A 277 -2.21 11.53 6.92
C TRP A 277 -1.30 12.26 7.89
N SER A 278 -1.49 13.58 8.06
CA SER A 278 -0.74 14.36 9.04
C SER A 278 -0.99 13.87 10.47
N CYS A 279 -2.25 13.62 10.84
CA CYS A 279 -2.60 13.04 12.13
C CYS A 279 -2.01 11.64 12.32
N GLY A 280 -2.14 10.78 11.31
CA GLY A 280 -1.60 9.43 11.31
C GLY A 280 -0.07 9.38 11.38
N CYS A 281 0.62 10.41 10.86
CA CYS A 281 2.07 10.54 10.88
C CYS A 281 2.63 10.82 12.29
N VAL A 282 1.90 11.56 13.12
CA VAL A 282 2.37 11.98 14.46
C VAL A 282 2.71 10.77 15.34
N ILE A 283 1.87 9.74 15.32
CA ILE A 283 2.02 8.58 16.21
C ILE A 283 3.32 7.79 15.91
N PRO A 284 3.60 7.34 14.69
CA PRO A 284 4.83 6.60 14.40
C PRO A 284 6.08 7.48 14.56
N VAL A 285 6.01 8.79 14.30
CA VAL A 285 7.12 9.72 14.53
C VAL A 285 7.44 9.81 16.01
N ILE A 286 6.46 10.09 16.89
CA ILE A 286 6.66 10.13 18.34
C ILE A 286 7.20 8.78 18.83
N ARG A 287 6.64 7.68 18.34
CA ARG A 287 7.08 6.33 18.72
C ARG A 287 8.52 6.06 18.33
N TYR A 288 8.95 6.53 17.17
CA TYR A 288 10.33 6.39 16.71
C TYR A 288 11.30 7.14 17.63
N TYR A 289 11.04 8.44 17.88
CA TYR A 289 11.92 9.26 18.70
C TYR A 289 11.90 8.87 20.19
N SER A 290 10.82 8.27 20.70
CA SER A 290 10.79 7.74 22.07
C SER A 290 11.73 6.55 22.29
N GLY A 291 12.27 5.95 21.24
CA GLY A 291 13.15 4.78 21.32
C GLY A 291 12.48 3.47 21.77
N LYS A 292 11.22 3.52 22.20
CA LYS A 292 10.50 2.36 22.77
C LYS A 292 10.33 1.19 21.78
N TRP A 293 10.39 1.44 20.46
CA TRP A 293 10.35 0.40 19.42
C TRP A 293 11.58 -0.52 19.43
N LYS A 294 12.74 -0.03 19.94
CA LYS A 294 13.99 -0.80 20.01
C LYS A 294 13.92 -1.97 21.00
N HIS A 295 13.09 -1.86 22.03
CA HIS A 295 12.96 -2.84 23.10
C HIS A 295 11.80 -3.83 22.91
N LYS A 296 11.05 -3.68 21.84
CA LYS A 296 9.96 -4.61 21.53
C LYS A 296 10.54 -5.84 20.83
N ARG A 297 11.12 -6.75 21.62
CA ARG A 297 11.50 -8.07 21.12
C ARG A 297 10.24 -8.81 20.68
N LEU A 298 10.26 -9.36 19.47
CA LEU A 298 9.33 -10.40 19.05
C LEU A 298 9.69 -11.66 19.88
N ALA A 299 9.15 -11.76 21.09
CA ALA A 299 9.28 -12.93 21.96
C ALA A 299 8.13 -13.88 21.67
#